data_b9064b62aa417132ad23aaa7bdf56241
#
_entry.id   b9064b62aa417132ad23aaa7bdf56241
#
_cell.length_a   1.000
_cell.length_b   1.000
_cell.length_c   1.000
_cell.angle_alpha   90.00
_cell.angle_beta   90.00
_cell.angle_gamma   90.00
#
_symmetry.space_group_name_H-M   'P 1'
#
loop_
_entity.id
_entity.type
_entity.pdbx_description
1 polymer ?
#
loop_
_entity_poly.entity_id
_entity_poly.type
_entity_poly.pdbx_seq_one_letter_code
_entity_poly.pdbx_strand_id
1 'polypeptide(L)'
;TKTKTPISPKTVRNTYSYIRSVINYFYPNDNYDVRLPKIPKKVKSLIPAKTVLEIIKDTEIELPCLLACWLSYSMSEIRGIRVRDISNGYITLDRVIVDIGQTPTVKESGKAEARLRKHHIPNYIQALIDKNISGKKPDDPLITLSGHAIYMRWVSLLEQHDLPHMTFHDLRHLNASVMALLRIPDKYAQERGGWSSDRVMKNVYTHTFSEEREKVDETIDNYFDSLLDGNASEKEKSAIEIINALREADPNGWYKALLNMQHEMQHKN
;
A
#
# COMPACT_ATOMS: atom_id res chain seq x y z
N THR A 1 -41.38 7.24 -12.12
CA THR A 1 -41.06 6.35 -10.99
C THR A 1 -39.55 6.18 -10.96
N LYS A 2 -38.86 6.87 -10.01
CA LYS A 2 -37.45 6.66 -9.78
C LYS A 2 -37.26 5.22 -9.30
N THR A 3 -36.66 4.36 -10.10
CA THR A 3 -36.26 3.02 -9.71
C THR A 3 -35.29 3.17 -8.52
N LYS A 4 -35.75 2.81 -7.32
CA LYS A 4 -34.91 2.81 -6.12
C LYS A 4 -33.82 1.77 -6.31
N THR A 5 -32.59 2.21 -6.51
CA THR A 5 -31.43 1.32 -6.52
C THR A 5 -31.37 0.59 -5.18
N PRO A 6 -31.31 -0.74 -5.13
CA PRO A 6 -31.27 -1.47 -3.89
C PRO A 6 -30.03 -1.11 -3.06
N ILE A 7 -30.21 -0.99 -1.76
CA ILE A 7 -29.13 -0.65 -0.81
C ILE A 7 -28.06 -1.77 -0.84
N SER A 8 -26.80 -1.39 -0.91
CA SER A 8 -25.70 -2.38 -0.96
C SER A 8 -25.61 -3.20 0.32
N PRO A 9 -25.21 -4.48 0.25
CA PRO A 9 -24.98 -5.32 1.42
C PRO A 9 -24.03 -4.69 2.46
N LYS A 10 -23.03 -3.94 2.00
CA LYS A 10 -22.10 -3.19 2.86
C LYS A 10 -22.81 -2.08 3.63
N THR A 11 -23.67 -1.32 2.97
CA THR A 11 -24.46 -0.25 3.60
C THR A 11 -25.40 -0.82 4.65
N VAL A 12 -26.09 -1.93 4.36
CA VAL A 12 -26.97 -2.62 5.33
C VAL A 12 -26.17 -3.02 6.57
N ARG A 13 -25.00 -3.65 6.41
CA ARG A 13 -24.16 -4.06 7.53
C ARG A 13 -23.65 -2.88 8.36
N ASN A 14 -23.25 -1.79 7.71
CA ASN A 14 -22.79 -0.58 8.41
C ASN A 14 -23.93 0.02 9.24
N THR A 15 -25.12 0.19 8.65
CA THR A 15 -26.29 0.70 9.36
C THR A 15 -26.66 -0.19 10.54
N TYR A 16 -26.67 -1.50 10.34
CA TYR A 16 -26.90 -2.45 11.43
C TYR A 16 -25.86 -2.34 12.56
N SER A 17 -24.59 -2.14 12.22
CA SER A 17 -23.52 -1.96 13.20
C SER A 17 -23.76 -0.74 14.10
N TYR A 18 -24.23 0.39 13.54
CA TYR A 18 -24.60 1.57 14.31
C TYR A 18 -25.79 1.29 15.23
N ILE A 19 -26.85 0.69 14.69
CA ILE A 19 -28.05 0.32 15.48
C ILE A 19 -27.65 -0.62 16.62
N ARG A 20 -26.87 -1.65 16.33
CA ARG A 20 -26.40 -2.61 17.35
C ARG A 20 -25.53 -1.94 18.42
N SER A 21 -24.70 -0.98 18.06
CA SER A 21 -23.88 -0.25 19.05
C SER A 21 -24.75 0.53 20.03
N VAL A 22 -25.82 1.16 19.54
CA VAL A 22 -26.80 1.88 20.38
C VAL A 22 -27.56 0.90 21.28
N ILE A 23 -28.06 -0.21 20.72
CA ILE A 23 -28.78 -1.22 21.48
C ILE A 23 -27.88 -1.81 22.59
N ASN A 24 -26.66 -2.20 22.27
CA ASN A 24 -25.71 -2.75 23.24
C ASN A 24 -25.36 -1.77 24.38
N TYR A 25 -25.40 -0.45 24.09
CA TYR A 25 -25.18 0.55 25.12
C TYR A 25 -26.32 0.63 26.13
N PHE A 26 -27.58 0.58 25.68
CA PHE A 26 -28.75 0.69 26.54
C PHE A 26 -29.24 -0.67 27.09
N TYR A 27 -29.01 -1.75 26.33
CA TYR A 27 -29.46 -3.11 26.62
C TYR A 27 -28.33 -4.12 26.46
N PRO A 28 -27.28 -4.07 27.31
CA PRO A 28 -26.05 -4.85 27.12
C PRO A 28 -26.25 -6.37 27.21
N ASN A 29 -27.33 -6.83 27.85
CA ASN A 29 -27.64 -8.24 28.03
C ASN A 29 -28.53 -8.83 26.94
N ASP A 30 -29.04 -7.97 26.03
CA ASP A 30 -29.91 -8.42 24.95
C ASP A 30 -29.10 -8.90 23.76
N ASN A 31 -29.37 -10.11 23.30
CA ASN A 31 -28.75 -10.69 22.16
C ASN A 31 -29.74 -10.84 21.00
N TYR A 32 -29.51 -10.13 19.91
CA TYR A 32 -30.33 -10.17 18.69
C TYR A 32 -29.60 -10.93 17.62
N ASP A 33 -30.15 -12.06 17.18
CA ASP A 33 -29.64 -12.78 16.02
C ASP A 33 -30.27 -12.24 14.74
N VAL A 34 -29.51 -11.47 14.00
CA VAL A 34 -29.94 -10.87 12.72
C VAL A 34 -29.10 -11.42 11.57
N ARG A 35 -29.77 -12.07 10.63
CA ARG A 35 -29.09 -12.56 9.42
C ARG A 35 -28.77 -11.41 8.46
N LEU A 36 -27.52 -11.05 8.38
CA LEU A 36 -27.03 -9.98 7.52
C LEU A 36 -26.65 -10.49 6.12
N PRO A 37 -26.89 -9.68 5.07
CA PRO A 37 -26.53 -10.07 3.71
C PRO A 37 -25.02 -10.28 3.56
N LYS A 38 -24.62 -11.28 2.78
CA LYS A 38 -23.20 -11.51 2.46
C LYS A 38 -22.68 -10.39 1.56
N ILE A 39 -21.47 -9.90 1.86
CA ILE A 39 -20.77 -8.96 0.98
C ILE A 39 -20.00 -9.80 -0.05
N PRO A 40 -20.31 -9.67 -1.35
CA PRO A 40 -19.54 -10.36 -2.37
C PRO A 40 -18.09 -9.83 -2.37
N LYS A 41 -17.12 -10.73 -2.42
CA LYS A 41 -15.71 -10.37 -2.59
C LYS A 41 -15.55 -9.85 -4.02
N LYS A 42 -15.21 -8.57 -4.17
CA LYS A 42 -14.79 -8.01 -5.46
C LYS A 42 -13.28 -8.08 -5.53
N VAL A 43 -12.78 -8.77 -6.52
CA VAL A 43 -11.35 -8.70 -6.88
C VAL A 43 -11.15 -7.37 -7.58
N LYS A 44 -10.25 -6.53 -7.04
CA LYS A 44 -9.85 -5.28 -7.69
C LYS A 44 -8.59 -5.55 -8.49
N SER A 45 -8.61 -5.30 -9.78
CA SER A 45 -7.40 -5.19 -10.58
C SER A 45 -6.83 -3.80 -10.38
N LEU A 46 -5.55 -3.69 -10.05
CA LEU A 46 -4.83 -2.42 -9.98
C LEU A 46 -4.06 -2.22 -11.29
N ILE A 47 -3.98 -0.98 -11.73
CA ILE A 47 -3.11 -0.59 -12.85
C ILE A 47 -1.65 -0.80 -12.42
N PRO A 48 -0.79 -1.39 -13.29
CA PRO A 48 0.62 -1.57 -12.97
C PRO A 48 1.32 -0.27 -12.57
N ALA A 49 2.24 -0.34 -11.61
CA ALA A 49 2.95 0.84 -11.11
C ALA A 49 3.67 1.61 -12.22
N LYS A 50 4.27 0.90 -13.18
CA LYS A 50 4.94 1.51 -14.34
C LYS A 50 3.97 2.38 -15.13
N THR A 51 2.80 1.86 -15.49
CA THR A 51 1.77 2.59 -16.24
C THR A 51 1.29 3.82 -15.46
N VAL A 52 1.06 3.68 -14.13
CA VAL A 52 0.69 4.82 -13.29
C VAL A 52 1.74 5.91 -13.34
N LEU A 53 3.04 5.57 -13.20
CA LEU A 53 4.14 6.54 -13.24
C LEU A 53 4.24 7.23 -14.62
N GLU A 54 3.99 6.50 -15.70
CA GLU A 54 4.03 7.05 -17.08
C GLU A 54 2.92 8.07 -17.31
N ILE A 55 1.68 7.78 -16.90
CA ILE A 55 0.55 8.67 -17.16
C ILE A 55 0.51 9.92 -16.26
N ILE A 56 1.03 9.85 -15.02
CA ILE A 56 1.04 11.01 -14.12
C ILE A 56 2.18 11.99 -14.40
N LYS A 57 3.21 11.55 -15.10
CA LYS A 57 4.41 12.34 -15.35
C LYS A 57 4.08 13.67 -16.03
N ASP A 58 4.69 14.74 -15.51
CA ASP A 58 4.54 16.12 -16.00
C ASP A 58 3.09 16.68 -15.90
N THR A 59 2.20 16.01 -15.16
CA THR A 59 0.84 16.50 -14.89
C THR A 59 0.78 17.33 -13.61
N GLU A 60 -0.29 18.15 -13.44
CA GLU A 60 -0.53 18.91 -12.19
C GLU A 60 -0.73 18.02 -10.96
N ILE A 61 -1.10 16.75 -11.15
CA ILE A 61 -1.32 15.79 -10.06
C ILE A 61 -0.17 14.79 -9.89
N GLU A 62 0.94 15.00 -10.58
CA GLU A 62 2.10 14.11 -10.46
C GLU A 62 2.55 13.98 -9.00
N LEU A 63 2.84 15.11 -8.33
CA LEU A 63 3.30 15.09 -6.95
C LEU A 63 2.29 14.43 -5.99
N PRO A 64 1.00 14.78 -5.92
CA PRO A 64 0.05 14.09 -5.05
C PRO A 64 -0.11 12.60 -5.38
N CYS A 65 -0.05 12.19 -6.64
CA CYS A 65 -0.10 10.78 -7.01
C CYS A 65 1.16 10.02 -6.54
N LEU A 66 2.35 10.61 -6.69
CA LEU A 66 3.60 10.02 -6.19
C LEU A 66 3.61 9.90 -4.67
N LEU A 67 3.11 10.89 -3.94
CA LEU A 67 2.96 10.82 -2.49
C LEU A 67 2.03 9.66 -2.08
N ALA A 68 0.99 9.38 -2.87
CA ALA A 68 0.10 8.25 -2.62
C ALA A 68 0.71 6.90 -3.00
N CYS A 69 1.25 6.76 -4.22
CA CYS A 69 1.71 5.46 -4.73
C CYS A 69 3.13 5.10 -4.29
N TRP A 70 3.97 6.07 -3.95
CA TRP A 70 5.36 5.80 -3.54
C TRP A 70 5.56 5.90 -2.02
N LEU A 71 4.91 6.88 -1.36
CA LEU A 71 5.02 7.08 0.09
C LEU A 71 3.80 6.58 0.88
N SER A 72 2.80 6.00 0.19
CA SER A 72 1.60 5.42 0.82
C SER A 72 0.74 6.43 1.57
N TYR A 73 0.68 7.68 1.13
CA TYR A 73 -0.14 8.69 1.78
C TYR A 73 -1.59 8.65 1.29
N SER A 74 -2.52 8.87 2.21
CA SER A 74 -3.92 9.09 1.88
C SER A 74 -4.16 10.53 1.40
N MET A 75 -5.25 10.79 0.69
CA MET A 75 -5.63 12.12 0.23
C MET A 75 -5.65 13.15 1.37
N SER A 76 -6.17 12.77 2.53
CA SER A 76 -6.24 13.66 3.69
C SER A 76 -4.87 13.98 4.30
N GLU A 77 -3.94 13.04 4.27
CA GLU A 77 -2.54 13.24 4.70
C GLU A 77 -1.82 14.16 3.70
N ILE A 78 -1.93 13.91 2.40
CA ILE A 78 -1.33 14.74 1.34
C ILE A 78 -1.78 16.19 1.44
N ARG A 79 -3.06 16.43 1.66
CA ARG A 79 -3.62 17.77 1.83
C ARG A 79 -3.18 18.43 3.14
N GLY A 80 -2.79 17.64 4.12
CA GLY A 80 -2.30 18.11 5.43
C GLY A 80 -0.87 18.65 5.40
N ILE A 81 -0.04 18.25 4.43
CA ILE A 81 1.39 18.60 4.39
C ILE A 81 1.57 20.10 4.14
N ARG A 82 2.40 20.74 4.98
CA ARG A 82 2.85 22.13 4.84
C ARG A 82 4.32 22.17 4.44
N VAL A 83 4.79 23.31 3.98
CA VAL A 83 6.20 23.52 3.65
C VAL A 83 7.11 23.20 4.85
N ARG A 84 6.75 23.64 6.06
CA ARG A 84 7.53 23.39 7.29
C ARG A 84 7.62 21.92 7.72
N ASP A 85 6.71 21.07 7.22
CA ASP A 85 6.70 19.63 7.53
C ASP A 85 7.76 18.87 6.71
N ILE A 86 8.47 19.60 5.81
CA ILE A 86 9.51 19.11 4.93
C ILE A 86 10.84 19.66 5.43
N SER A 87 11.69 18.79 5.92
CA SER A 87 13.01 19.18 6.43
C SER A 87 14.03 18.06 6.33
N ASN A 88 15.28 18.42 6.03
CA ASN A 88 16.42 17.50 6.02
C ASN A 88 16.18 16.23 5.18
N GLY A 89 15.48 16.36 4.03
CA GLY A 89 15.17 15.21 3.15
C GLY A 89 14.06 14.30 3.68
N TYR A 90 13.23 14.78 4.61
CA TYR A 90 12.11 14.01 5.17
C TYR A 90 10.82 14.83 5.15
N ILE A 91 9.69 14.09 5.01
CA ILE A 91 8.33 14.61 5.27
C ILE A 91 7.87 14.03 6.60
N THR A 92 7.38 14.90 7.50
CA THR A 92 6.76 14.51 8.77
C THR A 92 5.26 14.73 8.66
N LEU A 93 4.46 13.68 8.87
CA LEU A 93 3.00 13.78 8.91
C LEU A 93 2.54 14.01 10.34
N ASP A 94 1.99 15.18 10.63
CA ASP A 94 1.47 15.55 11.96
C ASP A 94 -0.02 15.88 11.95
N ARG A 95 -0.60 16.14 10.78
CA ARG A 95 -2.01 16.52 10.64
C ARG A 95 -2.63 15.97 9.35
N VAL A 96 -3.93 16.00 9.29
CA VAL A 96 -4.72 15.63 8.10
C VAL A 96 -5.78 16.70 7.83
N ILE A 97 -6.15 16.87 6.56
CA ILE A 97 -7.30 17.68 6.16
C ILE A 97 -8.40 16.75 5.65
N VAL A 98 -9.56 16.81 6.31
CA VAL A 98 -10.77 16.07 5.90
C VAL A 98 -11.88 17.05 5.58
N ASP A 99 -12.74 16.69 4.63
CA ASP A 99 -13.92 17.50 4.35
C ASP A 99 -15.08 17.06 5.24
N ILE A 100 -15.63 18.00 6.03
CA ILE A 100 -16.87 17.79 6.80
C ILE A 100 -17.95 18.58 6.06
N GLY A 101 -18.83 17.85 5.35
CA GLY A 101 -19.67 18.44 4.34
C GLY A 101 -18.80 18.99 3.20
N GLN A 102 -18.87 20.32 2.96
CA GLN A 102 -18.06 21.02 1.95
C GLN A 102 -16.89 21.81 2.56
N THR A 103 -16.70 21.74 3.89
CA THR A 103 -15.69 22.53 4.59
C THR A 103 -14.45 21.72 4.89
N PRO A 104 -13.27 22.13 4.35
CA PRO A 104 -12.00 21.52 4.73
C PRO A 104 -11.74 21.74 6.23
N THR A 105 -11.57 20.67 6.98
CA THR A 105 -11.35 20.71 8.42
C THR A 105 -10.00 20.07 8.75
N VAL A 106 -9.16 20.80 9.44
CA VAL A 106 -7.88 20.29 9.95
C VAL A 106 -8.15 19.40 11.15
N LYS A 107 -7.58 18.21 11.15
CA LYS A 107 -7.51 17.33 12.31
C LYS A 107 -6.04 17.10 12.64
N GLU A 108 -5.63 17.56 13.80
CA GLU A 108 -4.31 17.24 14.33
C GLU A 108 -4.26 15.79 14.74
N SER A 109 -3.13 15.15 14.51
CA SER A 109 -2.93 13.70 14.69
C SER A 109 -2.89 13.25 16.16
N GLY A 110 -3.30 14.11 17.11
CA GLY A 110 -3.11 14.03 18.55
C GLY A 110 -3.64 12.80 19.31
N LYS A 111 -4.11 11.73 18.65
CA LYS A 111 -4.61 10.52 19.34
C LYS A 111 -4.17 9.18 18.74
N ALA A 112 -3.34 9.16 17.73
CA ALA A 112 -2.81 7.90 17.21
C ALA A 112 -1.34 8.07 16.84
N GLU A 113 -0.43 7.70 17.74
CA GLU A 113 1.02 7.64 17.50
C GLU A 113 1.36 6.93 16.18
N ALA A 114 0.56 5.95 15.79
CA ALA A 114 0.69 5.23 14.51
C ALA A 114 0.49 6.12 13.25
N ARG A 115 0.01 7.36 13.38
CA ARG A 115 -0.16 8.31 12.27
C ARG A 115 0.99 9.29 12.15
N LEU A 116 1.79 9.47 13.20
CA LEU A 116 3.02 10.23 13.15
C LEU A 116 4.06 9.43 12.38
N ARG A 117 4.22 9.75 11.11
CA ARG A 117 5.17 9.07 10.25
C ARG A 117 6.16 10.06 9.69
N LYS A 118 7.41 9.63 9.64
CA LYS A 118 8.49 10.37 9.00
C LYS A 118 9.03 9.53 7.85
N HIS A 119 8.92 10.04 6.62
CA HIS A 119 9.41 9.36 5.43
C HIS A 119 10.56 10.12 4.80
N HIS A 120 11.61 9.41 4.46
CA HIS A 120 12.65 9.91 3.59
C HIS A 120 12.07 10.24 2.20
N ILE A 121 12.47 11.36 1.64
CA ILE A 121 12.00 11.84 0.34
C ILE A 121 12.94 11.32 -0.75
N PRO A 122 12.46 10.51 -1.70
CA PRO A 122 13.24 10.15 -2.87
C PRO A 122 13.63 11.38 -3.69
N ASN A 123 14.82 11.38 -4.29
CA ASN A 123 15.35 12.53 -5.04
C ASN A 123 14.40 13.06 -6.10
N TYR A 124 13.70 12.19 -6.80
CA TYR A 124 12.71 12.60 -7.81
C TYR A 124 11.55 13.39 -7.20
N ILE A 125 11.02 12.90 -6.08
CA ILE A 125 9.94 13.60 -5.34
C ILE A 125 10.47 14.91 -4.75
N GLN A 126 11.72 14.96 -4.26
CA GLN A 126 12.33 16.18 -3.73
C GLN A 126 12.38 17.27 -4.81
N ALA A 127 12.81 16.94 -6.02
CA ALA A 127 12.84 17.91 -7.12
C ALA A 127 11.45 18.50 -7.46
N LEU A 128 10.40 17.68 -7.39
CA LEU A 128 9.01 18.16 -7.57
C LEU A 128 8.54 19.01 -6.39
N ILE A 129 8.90 18.64 -5.17
CA ILE A 129 8.62 19.42 -3.97
C ILE A 129 9.26 20.80 -4.07
N ASP A 130 10.55 20.88 -4.42
CA ASP A 130 11.30 22.13 -4.52
C ASP A 130 10.65 23.10 -5.52
N LYS A 131 10.14 22.59 -6.65
CA LYS A 131 9.35 23.38 -7.59
C LYS A 131 8.03 23.89 -6.98
N ASN A 132 7.37 23.07 -6.17
CA ASN A 132 6.06 23.40 -5.58
C ASN A 132 6.14 24.34 -4.40
N ILE A 133 7.25 24.36 -3.65
CA ILE A 133 7.41 25.23 -2.45
C ILE A 133 8.02 26.59 -2.76
N SER A 134 8.52 26.79 -3.98
CA SER A 134 9.13 28.07 -4.38
C SER A 134 8.17 29.23 -4.14
N GLY A 135 8.61 30.22 -3.36
CA GLY A 135 7.82 31.39 -2.99
C GLY A 135 6.74 31.17 -1.90
N LYS A 136 6.59 29.97 -1.39
CA LYS A 136 5.63 29.66 -0.31
C LYS A 136 6.22 29.93 1.08
N LYS A 137 5.32 30.26 2.02
CA LYS A 137 5.64 30.40 3.44
C LYS A 137 5.66 29.04 4.15
N PRO A 138 6.28 28.94 5.34
CA PRO A 138 6.34 27.67 6.08
C PRO A 138 4.99 27.01 6.38
N ASP A 139 3.95 27.80 6.60
CA ASP A 139 2.60 27.30 6.90
C ASP A 139 1.71 27.06 5.69
N ASP A 140 2.19 27.44 4.50
CA ASP A 140 1.43 27.21 3.27
C ASP A 140 1.36 25.70 2.97
N PRO A 141 0.24 25.25 2.37
CA PRO A 141 0.09 23.86 1.98
C PRO A 141 1.07 23.49 0.85
N LEU A 142 1.67 22.29 0.93
CA LEU A 142 2.48 21.75 -0.16
C LEU A 142 1.64 21.64 -1.44
N ILE A 143 0.45 21.05 -1.31
CA ILE A 143 -0.52 20.86 -2.40
C ILE A 143 -1.68 21.83 -2.22
N THR A 144 -1.90 22.70 -3.21
CA THR A 144 -2.96 23.71 -3.19
C THR A 144 -4.30 23.21 -3.76
N LEU A 145 -4.25 22.12 -4.54
CA LEU A 145 -5.44 21.53 -5.12
C LEU A 145 -6.35 20.92 -4.04
N SER A 146 -7.66 21.10 -4.19
CA SER A 146 -8.63 20.42 -3.33
C SER A 146 -8.62 18.90 -3.59
N GLY A 147 -9.05 18.09 -2.62
CA GLY A 147 -9.14 16.65 -2.79
C GLY A 147 -10.06 16.25 -3.94
N HIS A 148 -11.15 17.00 -4.14
CA HIS A 148 -12.05 16.80 -5.29
C HIS A 148 -11.36 17.13 -6.62
N ALA A 149 -10.61 18.22 -6.69
CA ALA A 149 -9.90 18.59 -7.91
C ALA A 149 -8.82 17.56 -8.29
N ILE A 150 -8.08 17.03 -7.32
CA ILE A 150 -7.10 15.95 -7.54
C ILE A 150 -7.83 14.69 -8.05
N TYR A 151 -8.93 14.32 -7.39
CA TYR A 151 -9.70 13.14 -7.78
C TYR A 151 -10.26 13.24 -9.20
N MET A 152 -10.85 14.37 -9.56
CA MET A 152 -11.42 14.57 -10.91
C MET A 152 -10.32 14.52 -12.00
N ARG A 153 -9.15 15.14 -11.75
CA ARG A 153 -8.03 15.05 -12.68
C ARG A 153 -7.51 13.64 -12.82
N TRP A 154 -7.46 12.89 -11.71
CA TRP A 154 -7.07 11.49 -11.73
C TRP A 154 -8.03 10.65 -12.58
N VAL A 155 -9.33 10.80 -12.40
CA VAL A 155 -10.35 10.09 -13.20
C VAL A 155 -10.23 10.46 -14.67
N SER A 156 -10.13 11.75 -14.98
CA SER A 156 -9.96 12.22 -16.36
C SER A 156 -8.68 11.68 -17.01
N LEU A 157 -7.59 11.56 -16.25
CA LEU A 157 -6.34 11.01 -16.75
C LEU A 157 -6.48 9.52 -17.10
N LEU A 158 -7.18 8.74 -16.27
CA LEU A 158 -7.48 7.33 -16.57
C LEU A 158 -8.33 7.19 -17.84
N GLU A 159 -9.36 8.03 -18.00
CA GLU A 159 -10.22 8.03 -19.18
C GLU A 159 -9.45 8.42 -20.45
N GLN A 160 -8.55 9.40 -20.39
CA GLN A 160 -7.70 9.81 -21.51
C GLN A 160 -6.76 8.71 -22.01
N HIS A 161 -6.36 7.80 -21.13
CA HIS A 161 -5.48 6.68 -21.44
C HIS A 161 -6.22 5.34 -21.61
N ASP A 162 -7.55 5.37 -21.66
CA ASP A 162 -8.41 4.17 -21.77
C ASP A 162 -8.09 3.09 -20.72
N LEU A 163 -7.82 3.55 -19.49
CA LEU A 163 -7.46 2.68 -18.37
C LEU A 163 -8.68 2.37 -17.48
N PRO A 164 -8.70 1.20 -16.84
CA PRO A 164 -9.80 0.82 -15.96
C PRO A 164 -9.92 1.79 -14.78
N HIS A 165 -11.14 2.00 -14.31
CA HIS A 165 -11.41 2.88 -13.18
C HIS A 165 -10.66 2.41 -11.92
N MET A 166 -9.81 3.28 -11.41
CA MET A 166 -9.05 3.12 -10.18
C MET A 166 -9.23 4.36 -9.30
N THR A 167 -9.64 4.20 -8.04
CA THR A 167 -9.80 5.34 -7.14
C THR A 167 -8.44 5.92 -6.75
N PHE A 168 -8.38 7.20 -6.38
CA PHE A 168 -7.12 7.79 -5.87
C PHE A 168 -6.57 7.04 -4.64
N HIS A 169 -7.45 6.49 -3.80
CA HIS A 169 -7.02 5.68 -2.65
C HIS A 169 -6.36 4.35 -3.07
N ASP A 170 -6.69 3.83 -4.24
CA ASP A 170 -6.08 2.63 -4.77
C ASP A 170 -4.59 2.83 -5.15
N LEU A 171 -4.12 4.08 -5.34
CA LEU A 171 -2.69 4.38 -5.45
C LEU A 171 -1.92 3.96 -4.19
N ARG A 172 -2.51 4.17 -3.02
CA ARG A 172 -1.95 3.68 -1.76
C ARG A 172 -2.00 2.14 -1.67
N HIS A 173 -3.03 1.52 -2.24
CA HIS A 173 -3.09 0.07 -2.37
C HIS A 173 -2.02 -0.46 -3.33
N LEU A 174 -1.74 0.26 -4.41
CA LEU A 174 -0.65 -0.05 -5.32
C LEU A 174 0.71 -0.07 -4.59
N ASN A 175 0.98 0.91 -3.72
CA ASN A 175 2.20 0.88 -2.89
C ASN A 175 2.27 -0.37 -2.03
N ALA A 176 1.17 -0.76 -1.38
CA ALA A 176 1.10 -1.97 -0.58
C ALA A 176 1.45 -3.22 -1.43
N SER A 177 0.93 -3.28 -2.64
CA SER A 177 1.19 -4.38 -3.58
C SER A 177 2.66 -4.43 -4.01
N VAL A 178 3.25 -3.26 -4.31
CA VAL A 178 4.69 -3.16 -4.63
C VAL A 178 5.55 -3.63 -3.44
N MET A 179 5.21 -3.24 -2.21
CA MET A 179 5.93 -3.72 -1.03
C MET A 179 5.86 -5.23 -0.86
N ALA A 180 4.70 -5.83 -1.14
CA ALA A 180 4.55 -7.28 -1.09
C ALA A 180 5.35 -7.97 -2.20
N LEU A 181 5.33 -7.43 -3.43
CA LEU A 181 6.14 -7.89 -4.56
C LEU A 181 7.63 -7.91 -4.20
N LEU A 182 8.09 -6.85 -3.56
CA LEU A 182 9.46 -6.71 -3.08
C LEU A 182 9.74 -7.51 -1.80
N ARG A 183 8.78 -8.29 -1.32
CA ARG A 183 8.88 -9.11 -0.08
C ARG A 183 9.30 -8.31 1.15
N ILE A 184 8.86 -7.05 1.22
CA ILE A 184 9.11 -6.20 2.39
C ILE A 184 8.38 -6.82 3.59
N PRO A 185 9.06 -7.02 4.74
CA PRO A 185 8.42 -7.59 5.92
C PRO A 185 7.16 -6.83 6.35
N ASP A 186 6.10 -7.56 6.69
CA ASP A 186 4.77 -7.02 6.99
C ASP A 186 4.80 -5.88 8.02
N LYS A 187 5.63 -6.00 9.03
CA LYS A 187 5.77 -4.97 10.06
C LYS A 187 6.26 -3.63 9.48
N TYR A 188 7.30 -3.66 8.65
CA TYR A 188 7.81 -2.44 7.99
C TYR A 188 6.80 -1.87 6.99
N ALA A 189 6.13 -2.74 6.23
CA ALA A 189 5.09 -2.31 5.32
C ALA A 189 3.95 -1.64 6.07
N GLN A 190 3.51 -2.19 7.21
CA GLN A 190 2.47 -1.64 8.06
C GLN A 190 2.86 -0.26 8.62
N GLU A 191 4.06 -0.13 9.17
CA GLU A 191 4.60 1.14 9.71
C GLU A 191 4.70 2.19 8.60
N ARG A 192 5.31 1.84 7.47
CA ARG A 192 5.45 2.74 6.32
C ARG A 192 4.09 3.21 5.81
N GLY A 193 3.14 2.31 5.69
CA GLY A 193 1.79 2.63 5.25
C GLY A 193 0.93 3.28 6.32
N GLY A 194 1.27 3.18 7.62
CA GLY A 194 0.42 3.64 8.73
C GLY A 194 -0.91 2.90 8.79
N TRP A 195 -0.89 1.59 8.53
CA TRP A 195 -2.08 0.76 8.74
C TRP A 195 -2.18 0.31 10.18
N SER A 196 -3.39 0.37 10.73
CA SER A 196 -3.66 -0.02 12.12
C SER A 196 -3.46 -1.52 12.40
N SER A 197 -3.45 -2.35 11.37
CA SER A 197 -3.18 -3.78 11.47
C SER A 197 -2.66 -4.36 10.15
N ASP A 198 -1.89 -5.44 10.25
CA ASP A 198 -1.41 -6.23 9.11
C ASP A 198 -2.56 -6.88 8.32
N ARG A 199 -3.67 -7.20 9.00
CA ARG A 199 -4.89 -7.75 8.36
C ARG A 199 -5.47 -6.79 7.32
N VAL A 200 -5.50 -5.49 7.61
CA VAL A 200 -5.98 -4.47 6.66
C VAL A 200 -5.07 -4.43 5.45
N MET A 201 -3.76 -4.45 5.68
CA MET A 201 -2.76 -4.50 4.63
C MET A 201 -2.87 -5.78 3.80
N LYS A 202 -2.93 -6.96 4.43
CA LYS A 202 -3.03 -8.26 3.77
C LYS A 202 -4.27 -8.40 2.90
N ASN A 203 -5.41 -7.82 3.31
CA ASN A 203 -6.61 -7.81 2.47
C ASN A 203 -6.41 -7.07 1.14
N VAL A 204 -5.46 -6.14 1.07
CA VAL A 204 -5.08 -5.45 -0.17
C VAL A 204 -4.25 -6.36 -1.07
N TYR A 205 -3.30 -7.10 -0.49
CA TYR A 205 -2.40 -7.98 -1.26
C TYR A 205 -3.12 -9.13 -1.96
N THR A 206 -4.14 -9.68 -1.31
CA THR A 206 -4.82 -10.91 -1.80
C THR A 206 -5.44 -10.73 -3.18
N HIS A 207 -5.55 -9.50 -3.66
CA HIS A 207 -6.26 -9.16 -4.89
C HIS A 207 -5.37 -8.71 -6.05
N THR A 208 -4.07 -8.48 -5.81
CA THR A 208 -3.19 -7.80 -6.78
C THR A 208 -2.32 -8.74 -7.60
N PHE A 209 -2.25 -10.01 -7.25
CA PHE A 209 -1.26 -10.95 -7.79
C PHE A 209 -1.83 -11.99 -8.77
N SER A 210 -2.76 -11.62 -9.67
CA SER A 210 -3.19 -12.59 -10.68
C SER A 210 -2.04 -12.98 -11.64
N GLU A 211 -1.28 -12.00 -12.15
CA GLU A 211 -0.14 -12.27 -13.04
C GLU A 211 1.07 -12.90 -12.32
N GLU A 212 1.24 -12.59 -11.02
CA GLU A 212 2.30 -13.21 -10.24
C GLU A 212 1.93 -14.56 -9.65
N ARG A 213 0.64 -14.84 -9.47
CA ARG A 213 0.19 -16.18 -9.11
C ARG A 213 0.63 -17.21 -10.14
N GLU A 214 0.46 -16.91 -11.43
CA GLU A 214 0.92 -17.78 -12.50
C GLU A 214 2.42 -18.07 -12.38
N LYS A 215 3.24 -17.05 -12.13
CA LYS A 215 4.70 -17.24 -11.92
C LYS A 215 5.03 -18.01 -10.65
N VAL A 216 4.27 -17.80 -9.59
CA VAL A 216 4.44 -18.54 -8.33
C VAL A 216 4.00 -19.99 -8.51
N ASP A 217 2.87 -20.22 -9.17
CA ASP A 217 2.37 -21.55 -9.47
C ASP A 217 3.36 -22.28 -10.40
N GLU A 218 3.85 -21.64 -11.45
CA GLU A 218 4.93 -22.15 -12.32
C GLU A 218 6.21 -22.50 -11.53
N THR A 219 6.60 -21.66 -10.58
CA THR A 219 7.77 -21.90 -9.73
C THR A 219 7.56 -23.11 -8.81
N ILE A 220 6.34 -23.25 -8.26
CA ILE A 220 5.97 -24.38 -7.41
C ILE A 220 5.90 -25.65 -8.27
N ASP A 221 5.27 -25.60 -9.42
CA ASP A 221 5.12 -26.73 -10.34
C ASP A 221 6.51 -27.20 -10.81
N ASN A 222 7.37 -26.30 -11.26
CA ASN A 222 8.74 -26.60 -11.65
C ASN A 222 9.55 -27.26 -10.50
N TYR A 223 9.34 -26.81 -9.26
CA TYR A 223 9.98 -27.44 -8.10
C TYR A 223 9.52 -28.89 -7.91
N PHE A 224 8.21 -29.14 -7.93
CA PHE A 224 7.68 -30.49 -7.76
C PHE A 224 8.00 -31.39 -8.96
N ASP A 225 7.95 -30.86 -10.19
CA ASP A 225 8.36 -31.59 -11.39
C ASP A 225 9.83 -32.00 -11.31
N SER A 226 10.72 -31.11 -10.83
CA SER A 226 12.13 -31.43 -10.63
C SER A 226 12.37 -32.55 -9.62
N LEU A 227 11.49 -32.69 -8.62
CA LEU A 227 11.54 -33.78 -7.65
C LEU A 227 11.02 -35.10 -8.23
N LEU A 228 10.01 -35.08 -9.09
CA LEU A 228 9.42 -36.23 -9.73
C LEU A 228 10.34 -36.82 -10.83
N ASP A 229 10.95 -35.93 -11.61
CA ASP A 229 11.85 -36.31 -12.72
C ASP A 229 13.23 -36.79 -12.26
N GLY A 230 13.53 -36.70 -10.96
CA GLY A 230 14.82 -37.04 -10.40
C GLY A 230 15.99 -36.18 -10.93
N ASN A 231 15.67 -35.13 -11.66
CA ASN A 231 16.59 -34.17 -12.25
C ASN A 231 16.62 -32.88 -11.41
N ALA A 232 17.14 -32.99 -10.18
CA ALA A 232 17.64 -31.77 -9.54
C ALA A 232 18.65 -31.12 -10.49
N SER A 233 18.44 -29.87 -10.87
CA SER A 233 19.34 -29.18 -11.80
C SER A 233 20.79 -29.30 -11.28
N GLU A 234 21.78 -29.37 -12.16
CA GLU A 234 23.20 -29.45 -11.74
C GLU A 234 23.57 -28.35 -10.73
N LYS A 235 22.91 -27.18 -10.82
CA LYS A 235 23.07 -26.08 -9.87
C LYS A 235 22.48 -26.39 -8.49
N GLU A 236 21.35 -27.09 -8.43
CA GLU A 236 20.72 -27.48 -7.16
C GLU A 236 21.46 -28.64 -6.50
N LYS A 237 21.94 -29.59 -7.29
CA LYS A 237 22.84 -30.67 -6.80
C LYS A 237 24.10 -30.08 -6.21
N SER A 238 24.76 -29.14 -6.91
CA SER A 238 25.92 -28.40 -6.39
C SER A 238 25.62 -27.62 -5.11
N ALA A 239 24.48 -26.95 -5.02
CA ALA A 239 24.08 -26.20 -3.83
C ALA A 239 23.81 -27.12 -2.64
N ILE A 240 23.12 -28.24 -2.87
CA ILE A 240 22.85 -29.26 -1.84
C ILE A 240 24.14 -29.92 -1.37
N GLU A 241 25.07 -30.24 -2.28
CA GLU A 241 26.37 -30.80 -1.95
C GLU A 241 27.21 -29.82 -1.10
N ILE A 242 27.23 -28.53 -1.45
CA ILE A 242 27.90 -27.49 -0.68
C ILE A 242 27.26 -27.36 0.72
N ILE A 243 25.94 -27.35 0.82
CA ILE A 243 25.24 -27.28 2.11
C ILE A 243 25.56 -28.51 2.98
N ASN A 244 25.57 -29.69 2.39
CA ASN A 244 25.87 -30.93 3.10
C ASN A 244 27.34 -30.94 3.57
N ALA A 245 28.30 -30.54 2.72
CA ALA A 245 29.71 -30.41 3.08
C ALA A 245 29.94 -29.40 4.22
N LEU A 246 29.25 -28.27 4.18
CA LEU A 246 29.30 -27.28 5.26
C LEU A 246 28.70 -27.79 6.57
N ARG A 247 27.63 -28.57 6.51
CA ARG A 247 27.01 -29.22 7.67
C ARG A 247 27.92 -30.28 8.30
N GLU A 248 28.61 -31.05 7.49
CA GLU A 248 29.56 -32.04 7.98
C GLU A 248 30.81 -31.40 8.63
N ALA A 249 31.28 -30.30 8.03
CA ALA A 249 32.44 -29.57 8.54
C ALA A 249 32.18 -28.82 9.85
N ASP A 250 31.02 -28.22 10.00
CA ASP A 250 30.58 -27.49 11.21
C ASP A 250 29.06 -27.65 11.45
N PRO A 251 28.63 -28.71 12.15
CA PRO A 251 27.21 -28.99 12.40
C PRO A 251 26.46 -27.87 13.12
N ASN A 252 27.12 -27.01 13.85
CA ASN A 252 26.52 -25.97 14.67
C ASN A 252 26.66 -24.55 14.09
N GLY A 253 27.51 -24.37 13.09
CA GLY A 253 27.82 -23.04 12.54
C GLY A 253 27.77 -22.94 11.01
N TRP A 254 27.40 -24.00 10.29
CA TRP A 254 27.39 -24.06 8.82
C TRP A 254 26.61 -22.89 8.14
N TYR A 255 25.55 -22.41 8.76
CA TYR A 255 24.75 -21.29 8.25
C TYR A 255 25.53 -19.96 8.24
N LYS A 256 26.54 -19.78 9.13
CA LYS A 256 27.41 -18.61 9.13
C LYS A 256 28.35 -18.59 7.92
N ALA A 257 28.88 -19.76 7.56
CA ALA A 257 29.69 -19.91 6.35
C ALA A 257 28.87 -19.60 5.07
N LEU A 258 27.63 -20.04 5.02
CA LEU A 258 26.71 -19.76 3.92
C LEU A 258 26.41 -18.26 3.78
N LEU A 259 26.20 -17.56 4.89
CA LEU A 259 25.97 -16.11 4.92
C LEU A 259 27.21 -15.33 4.45
N ASN A 260 28.40 -15.76 4.83
CA ASN A 260 29.65 -15.14 4.39
C ASN A 260 29.87 -15.31 2.87
N MET A 261 29.61 -16.50 2.33
CA MET A 261 29.67 -16.73 0.88
C MET A 261 28.67 -15.85 0.10
N GLN A 262 27.49 -15.65 0.63
CA GLN A 262 26.48 -14.77 0.02
C GLN A 262 26.93 -13.30 0.03
N HIS A 263 27.58 -12.85 1.09
CA HIS A 263 28.14 -11.50 1.21
C HIS A 263 29.31 -11.26 0.24
N GLU A 264 30.19 -12.24 0.08
CA GLU A 264 31.32 -12.14 -0.86
C GLU A 264 30.87 -12.12 -2.33
N MET A 265 29.79 -12.83 -2.67
CA MET A 265 29.23 -12.80 -4.04
C MET A 265 28.58 -11.47 -4.38
N GLN A 266 28.01 -10.75 -3.39
CA GLN A 266 27.40 -9.43 -3.60
C GLN A 266 28.44 -8.31 -3.79
N HIS A 267 29.69 -8.51 -3.36
CA HIS A 267 30.78 -7.53 -3.49
C HIS A 267 31.69 -7.77 -4.72
N LYS A 268 31.41 -8.79 -5.52
CA LYS A 268 32.18 -9.13 -6.73
C LYS A 268 31.46 -8.75 -8.06
N ASN A 269 30.29 -8.12 -7.99
CA ASN A 269 29.56 -7.52 -9.10
C ASN A 269 29.53 -5.97 -8.86
#